data_270f5d117cc3c91e3c8ac2309dbeb583
#
_entry.id   270f5d117cc3c91e3c8ac2309dbeb583
#
_cell.length_a   1.000
_cell.length_b   1.000
_cell.length_c   1.000
_cell.angle_alpha   90.00
_cell.angle_beta   90.00
_cell.angle_gamma   90.00
#
_symmetry.space_group_name_H-M   'P 1'
#
loop_
_entity.id
_entity.type
_entity.pdbx_description
1 polymer ?
#
loop_
_entity_poly.entity_id
_entity_poly.type
_entity_poly.pdbx_seq_one_letter_code
_entity_poly.pdbx_strand_id
1 'polypeptide(L)'
;MALSILGLSVVITVSGLSYRVLLMLLRIGPANKIWYNICLFATGFALTPVVPTANGRISIVTPFMVDLLGAFDAKSAKEEAPRLTASVITGISMMSAVFLSSKSVNFIVFGMLPTQEQAQFQFLNWMLAAAVVALIMLLLFTICSWIIFRNESKPSIPKSLVSAQAKMLGPMRPAEWAGMLGLGILLVSFLTAALHRIEVPWVAMAILFSLLMFGFIRDKQFREKIDWNFLIFLGALIGIVSSMKHTGLDAWLASQLAFLNDYMANEFEWFVLMLTVAIFIVRLALPINAVVVIFAALLIPTAVSIGVNPWLVGFIILLMSESFIWPYQASYYVGFMSIAGPKARSDDPRLTVMNFAIIGIKLLAIYASIPYWKALGLL
;
A
#
# COMPACT_ATOMS: atom_id res chain seq x y z
N MET A 1 -13.04 12.89 2.58
CA MET A 1 -11.63 12.50 2.72
C MET A 1 -11.12 11.62 1.59
N ALA A 2 -11.69 10.44 1.30
CA ALA A 2 -11.24 9.58 0.20
C ALA A 2 -11.16 10.34 -1.14
N LEU A 3 -12.21 11.06 -1.52
CA LEU A 3 -12.23 11.90 -2.73
C LEU A 3 -11.06 12.90 -2.78
N SER A 4 -10.76 13.55 -1.65
CA SER A 4 -9.71 14.59 -1.60
C SER A 4 -8.32 13.99 -1.79
N ILE A 5 -8.05 12.83 -1.20
CA ILE A 5 -6.79 12.11 -1.38
C ILE A 5 -6.64 11.59 -2.81
N LEU A 6 -7.73 11.06 -3.40
CA LEU A 6 -7.75 10.68 -4.81
C LEU A 6 -7.43 11.88 -5.73
N GLY A 7 -8.01 13.04 -5.46
CA GLY A 7 -7.73 14.26 -6.21
C GLY A 7 -6.26 14.70 -6.12
N LEU A 8 -5.69 14.74 -4.91
CA LEU A 8 -4.28 15.07 -4.72
C LEU A 8 -3.37 14.08 -5.47
N SER A 9 -3.70 12.79 -5.42
CA SER A 9 -2.94 11.76 -6.12
C SER A 9 -2.95 11.94 -7.65
N VAL A 10 -4.06 12.42 -8.21
CA VAL A 10 -4.15 12.75 -9.65
C VAL A 10 -3.14 13.83 -10.01
N VAL A 11 -3.04 14.91 -9.22
CA VAL A 11 -2.06 15.98 -9.49
C VAL A 11 -0.62 15.44 -9.40
N ILE A 12 -0.30 14.69 -8.37
CA ILE A 12 1.05 14.13 -8.19
C ILE A 12 1.44 13.19 -9.33
N THR A 13 0.49 12.38 -9.80
CA THR A 13 0.72 11.43 -10.90
C THR A 13 0.85 12.13 -12.24
N VAL A 14 -0.06 13.07 -12.54
CA VAL A 14 -0.11 13.74 -13.85
C VAL A 14 0.98 14.80 -14.01
N SER A 15 1.40 15.44 -12.91
CA SER A 15 2.46 16.47 -12.96
C SER A 15 3.84 15.93 -13.32
N GLY A 16 4.11 14.64 -13.05
CA GLY A 16 5.44 14.04 -13.20
C GLY A 16 6.33 14.20 -11.96
N LEU A 17 5.80 14.71 -10.85
CA LEU A 17 6.53 14.90 -9.58
C LEU A 17 7.20 13.59 -9.13
N SER A 18 6.49 12.48 -9.22
CA SER A 18 7.00 11.15 -8.84
C SER A 18 8.25 10.75 -9.62
N TYR A 19 8.29 11.03 -10.93
CA TYR A 19 9.44 10.75 -11.77
C TYR A 19 10.64 11.62 -11.40
N ARG A 20 10.41 12.89 -11.09
CA ARG A 20 11.45 13.81 -10.62
C ARG A 20 12.09 13.36 -9.32
N VAL A 21 11.28 12.91 -8.35
CA VAL A 21 11.76 12.39 -7.06
C VAL A 21 12.68 11.19 -7.27
N LEU A 22 12.31 10.28 -8.15
CA LEU A 22 13.10 9.10 -8.46
C LEU A 22 14.46 9.44 -9.14
N LEU A 23 14.46 10.36 -10.12
CA LEU A 23 15.73 10.83 -10.72
C LEU A 23 16.64 11.51 -9.69
N MET A 24 16.04 12.23 -8.74
CA MET A 24 16.77 12.85 -7.63
C MET A 24 17.44 11.80 -6.74
N LEU A 25 16.70 10.75 -6.35
CA LEU A 25 17.24 9.63 -5.57
C LEU A 25 18.40 8.93 -6.28
N LEU A 26 18.28 8.68 -7.58
CA LEU A 26 19.35 8.05 -8.35
C LEU A 26 20.62 8.92 -8.45
N ARG A 27 20.45 10.24 -8.50
CA ARG A 27 21.56 11.19 -8.59
C ARG A 27 22.38 11.27 -7.31
N ILE A 28 21.72 11.13 -6.15
CA ILE A 28 22.37 11.32 -4.83
C ILE A 28 23.28 10.13 -4.49
N GLY A 29 22.92 8.90 -4.88
CA GLY A 29 23.60 7.71 -4.42
C GLY A 29 24.65 7.14 -5.35
N PRO A 30 25.27 6.04 -4.94
CA PRO A 30 26.29 5.35 -5.75
C PRO A 30 25.69 4.62 -6.94
N ALA A 31 26.43 4.57 -8.06
CA ALA A 31 26.01 3.84 -9.25
C ALA A 31 26.25 2.33 -9.08
N ASN A 32 25.45 1.67 -8.26
CA ASN A 32 25.54 0.22 -8.01
C ASN A 32 24.17 -0.46 -7.91
N LYS A 33 24.15 -1.78 -8.04
CA LYS A 33 22.94 -2.60 -8.05
C LYS A 33 22.08 -2.45 -6.77
N ILE A 34 22.72 -2.30 -5.62
CA ILE A 34 22.01 -2.18 -4.33
C ILE A 34 21.23 -0.87 -4.31
N TRP A 35 21.87 0.23 -4.72
CA TRP A 35 21.24 1.54 -4.75
C TRP A 35 20.06 1.60 -5.73
N TYR A 36 20.19 1.01 -6.92
CA TYR A 36 19.08 0.94 -7.88
C TYR A 36 17.85 0.21 -7.31
N ASN A 37 18.09 -0.90 -6.62
CA ASN A 37 17.02 -1.64 -5.94
C ASN A 37 16.38 -0.81 -4.81
N ILE A 38 17.20 -0.14 -3.99
CA ILE A 38 16.72 0.77 -2.94
C ILE A 38 15.90 1.91 -3.54
N CYS A 39 16.36 2.54 -4.62
CA CYS A 39 15.63 3.63 -5.27
C CYS A 39 14.26 3.19 -5.78
N LEU A 40 14.16 2.04 -6.45
CA LEU A 40 12.89 1.52 -6.95
C LEU A 40 11.95 1.15 -5.80
N PHE A 41 12.46 0.43 -4.79
CA PHE A 41 11.68 0.10 -3.61
C PHE A 41 11.21 1.36 -2.86
N ALA A 42 12.14 2.28 -2.57
CA ALA A 42 11.85 3.50 -1.83
C ALA A 42 10.87 4.42 -2.57
N THR A 43 10.95 4.47 -3.92
CA THR A 43 9.97 5.23 -4.71
C THR A 43 8.58 4.61 -4.60
N GLY A 44 8.45 3.28 -4.73
CA GLY A 44 7.19 2.58 -4.53
C GLY A 44 6.63 2.80 -3.13
N PHE A 45 7.48 2.68 -2.12
CA PHE A 45 7.15 2.93 -0.72
C PHE A 45 6.68 4.38 -0.47
N ALA A 46 7.42 5.38 -0.97
CA ALA A 46 7.06 6.79 -0.81
C ALA A 46 5.75 7.16 -1.53
N LEU A 47 5.43 6.49 -2.64
CA LEU A 47 4.16 6.66 -3.33
C LEU A 47 2.99 5.97 -2.61
N THR A 48 3.25 5.04 -1.72
CA THR A 48 2.20 4.24 -1.04
C THR A 48 1.20 5.10 -0.27
N PRO A 49 1.58 6.06 0.59
CA PRO A 49 0.62 6.91 1.28
C PRO A 49 -0.07 7.95 0.38
N VAL A 50 0.48 8.21 -0.81
CA VAL A 50 0.09 9.33 -1.67
C VAL A 50 -0.77 8.90 -2.84
N VAL A 51 -0.45 7.76 -3.46
CA VAL A 51 -1.17 7.20 -4.62
C VAL A 51 -2.02 6.02 -4.16
N PRO A 52 -3.33 6.18 -4.01
CA PRO A 52 -4.21 5.22 -3.32
C PRO A 52 -4.60 4.00 -4.16
N THR A 53 -3.83 3.70 -5.20
CA THR A 53 -4.00 2.49 -6.01
C THR A 53 -2.66 1.87 -6.36
N ALA A 54 -2.52 0.56 -6.18
CA ALA A 54 -1.29 -0.14 -6.56
C ALA A 54 -1.05 -0.08 -8.08
N ASN A 55 -2.12 -0.09 -8.89
CA ASN A 55 -2.02 0.08 -10.35
C ASN A 55 -1.49 1.48 -10.73
N GLY A 56 -1.89 2.52 -10.03
CA GLY A 56 -1.33 3.87 -10.21
C GLY A 56 0.16 3.91 -9.90
N ARG A 57 0.59 3.29 -8.79
CA ARG A 57 2.01 3.22 -8.42
C ARG A 57 2.83 2.44 -9.44
N ILE A 58 2.31 1.30 -9.94
CA ILE A 58 2.96 0.49 -10.99
C ILE A 58 3.19 1.30 -12.27
N SER A 59 2.19 2.04 -12.73
CA SER A 59 2.32 2.83 -13.96
C SER A 59 3.37 3.93 -13.87
N ILE A 60 3.73 4.35 -12.65
CA ILE A 60 4.79 5.34 -12.40
C ILE A 60 6.17 4.66 -12.33
N VAL A 61 6.28 3.58 -11.54
CA VAL A 61 7.60 3.00 -11.20
C VAL A 61 8.10 2.03 -12.27
N THR A 62 7.20 1.29 -12.95
CA THR A 62 7.60 0.26 -13.91
C THR A 62 8.34 0.79 -15.14
N PRO A 63 7.87 1.86 -15.83
CA PRO A 63 8.60 2.40 -16.98
C PRO A 63 10.04 2.72 -16.63
N PHE A 64 10.26 3.21 -15.42
CA PHE A 64 11.57 3.56 -14.93
C PHE A 64 12.48 2.35 -14.72
N MET A 65 11.94 1.26 -14.17
CA MET A 65 12.69 0.00 -14.09
C MET A 65 13.08 -0.50 -15.49
N VAL A 66 12.19 -0.35 -16.49
CA VAL A 66 12.46 -0.72 -17.88
C VAL A 66 13.59 0.13 -18.47
N ASP A 67 13.60 1.44 -18.19
CA ASP A 67 14.67 2.34 -18.61
C ASP A 67 16.02 1.98 -17.96
N LEU A 68 16.01 1.65 -16.66
CA LEU A 68 17.19 1.15 -15.94
C LEU A 68 17.74 -0.12 -16.58
N LEU A 69 16.89 -1.11 -16.85
CA LEU A 69 17.28 -2.35 -17.51
C LEU A 69 17.80 -2.09 -18.93
N GLY A 70 17.24 -1.11 -19.64
CA GLY A 70 17.70 -0.69 -20.96
C GLY A 70 19.08 -0.01 -20.95
N ALA A 71 19.48 0.57 -19.81
CA ALA A 71 20.77 1.21 -19.63
C ALA A 71 21.91 0.24 -19.21
N PHE A 72 21.56 -0.98 -18.79
CA PHE A 72 22.52 -2.02 -18.44
C PHE A 72 22.99 -2.77 -19.70
N ASP A 73 24.17 -3.39 -19.61
CA ASP A 73 24.58 -4.40 -20.59
C ASP A 73 23.64 -5.62 -20.53
N ALA A 74 23.53 -6.37 -21.61
CA ALA A 74 22.57 -7.47 -21.77
C ALA A 74 22.69 -8.55 -20.68
N LYS A 75 23.90 -8.84 -20.20
CA LYS A 75 24.15 -9.81 -19.14
C LYS A 75 23.63 -9.30 -17.79
N SER A 76 24.05 -8.10 -17.39
CA SER A 76 23.63 -7.46 -16.15
C SER A 76 22.12 -7.21 -16.12
N ALA A 77 21.51 -6.79 -17.24
CA ALA A 77 20.08 -6.63 -17.35
C ALA A 77 19.33 -7.94 -17.07
N LYS A 78 19.80 -9.05 -17.66
CA LYS A 78 19.21 -10.38 -17.46
C LYS A 78 19.32 -10.87 -16.02
N GLU A 79 20.45 -10.62 -15.35
CA GLU A 79 20.70 -11.07 -13.97
C GLU A 79 19.97 -10.22 -12.93
N GLU A 80 19.83 -8.90 -13.16
CA GLU A 80 19.22 -7.97 -12.21
C GLU A 80 17.69 -7.83 -12.38
N ALA A 81 17.13 -8.15 -13.55
CA ALA A 81 15.71 -7.99 -13.81
C ALA A 81 14.79 -8.62 -12.75
N PRO A 82 14.99 -9.86 -12.28
CA PRO A 82 14.13 -10.44 -11.25
C PRO A 82 14.19 -9.70 -9.91
N ARG A 83 15.39 -9.23 -9.51
CA ARG A 83 15.56 -8.47 -8.28
C ARG A 83 14.89 -7.10 -8.35
N LEU A 84 15.06 -6.38 -9.46
CA LEU A 84 14.41 -5.09 -9.70
C LEU A 84 12.89 -5.26 -9.76
N THR A 85 12.40 -6.34 -10.40
CA THR A 85 10.97 -6.70 -10.41
C THR A 85 10.44 -6.91 -8.99
N ALA A 86 11.14 -7.70 -8.17
CA ALA A 86 10.77 -7.90 -6.76
C ALA A 86 10.76 -6.58 -5.99
N SER A 87 11.76 -5.70 -6.20
CA SER A 87 11.84 -4.40 -5.54
C SER A 87 10.68 -3.47 -5.92
N VAL A 88 10.28 -3.44 -7.21
CA VAL A 88 9.13 -2.66 -7.67
C VAL A 88 7.84 -3.19 -7.07
N ILE A 89 7.55 -4.48 -7.27
CA ILE A 89 6.30 -5.11 -6.83
C ILE A 89 6.13 -4.99 -5.30
N THR A 90 7.20 -5.28 -4.56
CA THR A 90 7.14 -5.23 -3.09
C THR A 90 7.11 -3.79 -2.58
N GLY A 91 7.88 -2.88 -3.17
CA GLY A 91 7.89 -1.47 -2.79
C GLY A 91 6.53 -0.80 -2.91
N ILE A 92 5.75 -1.13 -3.94
CA ILE A 92 4.41 -0.55 -4.16
C ILE A 92 3.30 -1.22 -3.35
N SER A 93 3.50 -2.44 -2.83
CA SER A 93 2.41 -3.24 -2.25
C SER A 93 2.61 -3.60 -0.79
N MET A 94 3.81 -3.94 -0.36
CA MET A 94 4.08 -4.54 0.97
C MET A 94 3.59 -3.66 2.12
N MET A 95 3.75 -2.34 2.00
CA MET A 95 3.35 -1.37 3.03
C MET A 95 1.92 -0.84 2.84
N SER A 96 1.12 -1.44 1.96
CA SER A 96 -0.23 -0.94 1.68
C SER A 96 -1.15 -0.97 2.89
N ALA A 97 -1.08 -1.97 3.76
CA ALA A 97 -1.90 -2.03 4.97
C ALA A 97 -1.44 -1.03 6.04
N VAL A 98 -0.16 -0.61 6.02
CA VAL A 98 0.44 0.30 7.02
C VAL A 98 -0.10 1.73 6.89
N PHE A 99 -0.43 2.16 5.68
CA PHE A 99 -0.94 3.51 5.42
C PHE A 99 -2.42 3.45 5.08
N LEU A 100 -3.27 4.06 5.88
CA LEU A 100 -4.73 4.09 5.66
C LEU A 100 -5.08 4.61 4.25
N SER A 101 -4.35 5.61 3.74
CA SER A 101 -4.58 6.23 2.42
C SER A 101 -4.09 5.40 1.23
N SER A 102 -3.37 4.32 1.44
CA SER A 102 -2.65 3.62 0.39
C SER A 102 -3.52 2.86 -0.60
N LYS A 103 -4.68 2.40 -0.14
CA LYS A 103 -5.65 1.64 -0.95
C LYS A 103 -7.08 1.96 -0.56
N SER A 104 -7.93 1.91 -1.55
CA SER A 104 -9.37 2.05 -1.38
C SER A 104 -9.93 1.07 -0.36
N VAL A 105 -9.45 -0.17 -0.37
CA VAL A 105 -9.93 -1.23 0.53
C VAL A 105 -9.60 -0.97 2.01
N ASN A 106 -8.57 -0.18 2.31
CA ASN A 106 -8.26 0.21 3.69
C ASN A 106 -9.36 1.12 4.26
N PHE A 107 -9.92 2.01 3.43
CA PHE A 107 -11.07 2.84 3.83
C PHE A 107 -12.34 2.02 4.03
N ILE A 108 -12.48 0.89 3.34
CA ILE A 108 -13.58 -0.04 3.57
C ILE A 108 -13.48 -0.61 4.98
N VAL A 109 -12.33 -1.16 5.35
CA VAL A 109 -12.09 -1.68 6.71
C VAL A 109 -12.27 -0.56 7.74
N PHE A 110 -11.69 0.62 7.51
CA PHE A 110 -11.85 1.77 8.40
C PHE A 110 -13.33 2.15 8.59
N GLY A 111 -14.13 2.16 7.52
CA GLY A 111 -15.56 2.47 7.57
C GLY A 111 -16.42 1.43 8.33
N MET A 112 -15.91 0.18 8.44
CA MET A 112 -16.56 -0.88 9.23
C MET A 112 -16.23 -0.82 10.73
N LEU A 113 -15.19 -0.09 11.13
CA LEU A 113 -14.84 0.07 12.54
C LEU A 113 -15.93 0.86 13.29
N PRO A 114 -16.13 0.62 14.60
CA PRO A 114 -16.96 1.49 15.45
C PRO A 114 -16.49 2.94 15.42
N THR A 115 -17.39 3.89 15.63
CA THR A 115 -17.08 5.34 15.56
C THR A 115 -15.95 5.75 16.50
N GLN A 116 -15.88 5.14 17.70
CA GLN A 116 -14.81 5.38 18.66
C GLN A 116 -13.45 4.96 18.10
N GLU A 117 -13.36 3.77 17.48
CA GLU A 117 -12.15 3.26 16.85
C GLU A 117 -11.75 4.07 15.61
N GLN A 118 -12.74 4.54 14.83
CA GLN A 118 -12.45 5.45 13.71
C GLN A 118 -11.83 6.77 14.18
N ALA A 119 -12.28 7.30 15.32
CA ALA A 119 -11.70 8.52 15.91
C ALA A 119 -10.26 8.28 16.41
N GLN A 120 -9.99 7.11 16.98
CA GLN A 120 -8.68 6.74 17.52
C GLN A 120 -7.67 6.40 16.39
N PHE A 121 -8.07 5.56 15.43
CA PHE A 121 -7.18 5.05 14.38
C PHE A 121 -7.25 5.87 13.10
N GLN A 122 -7.13 7.19 13.21
CA GLN A 122 -6.88 8.05 12.06
C GLN A 122 -5.45 7.83 11.51
N PHE A 123 -5.09 8.50 10.44
CA PHE A 123 -3.88 8.25 9.65
C PHE A 123 -2.60 8.02 10.46
N LEU A 124 -2.30 8.90 11.43
CA LEU A 124 -1.08 8.81 12.22
C LEU A 124 -1.12 7.63 13.18
N ASN A 125 -2.21 7.50 13.94
CA ASN A 125 -2.34 6.41 14.93
C ASN A 125 -2.45 5.04 14.23
N TRP A 126 -3.10 4.98 13.05
CA TRP A 126 -3.08 3.79 12.20
C TRP A 126 -1.65 3.38 11.84
N MET A 127 -0.87 4.33 11.34
CA MET A 127 0.54 4.10 10.97
C MET A 127 1.40 3.72 12.18
N LEU A 128 1.23 4.40 13.31
CA LEU A 128 1.98 4.10 14.54
C LEU A 128 1.66 2.70 15.06
N ALA A 129 0.39 2.31 15.11
CA ALA A 129 0.00 0.96 15.52
C ALA A 129 0.55 -0.14 14.60
N ALA A 130 0.76 0.17 13.31
CA ALA A 130 1.35 -0.71 12.30
C ALA A 130 2.90 -0.62 12.22
N ALA A 131 3.54 0.30 12.96
CA ALA A 131 4.95 0.65 12.76
C ALA A 131 5.91 -0.52 12.97
N VAL A 132 5.71 -1.32 14.00
CA VAL A 132 6.58 -2.47 14.29
C VAL A 132 6.46 -3.54 13.21
N VAL A 133 5.23 -3.83 12.74
CA VAL A 133 5.00 -4.72 11.59
C VAL A 133 5.76 -4.21 10.37
N ALA A 134 5.66 -2.91 10.07
CA ALA A 134 6.33 -2.30 8.93
C ALA A 134 7.86 -2.42 9.00
N LEU A 135 8.44 -2.14 10.16
CA LEU A 135 9.89 -2.24 10.37
C LEU A 135 10.41 -3.67 10.21
N ILE A 136 9.71 -4.64 10.80
CA ILE A 136 10.07 -6.05 10.69
C ILE A 136 9.95 -6.53 9.25
N MET A 137 8.86 -6.18 8.56
CA MET A 137 8.69 -6.52 7.15
C MET A 137 9.81 -5.94 6.29
N LEU A 138 10.19 -4.69 6.50
CA LEU A 138 11.27 -4.04 5.75
C LEU A 138 12.61 -4.74 5.99
N LEU A 139 12.93 -5.06 7.24
CA LEU A 139 14.15 -5.75 7.61
C LEU A 139 14.22 -7.14 6.96
N LEU A 140 13.19 -7.95 7.16
CA LEU A 140 13.16 -9.33 6.66
C LEU A 140 13.11 -9.36 5.12
N PHE A 141 12.36 -8.45 4.48
CA PHE A 141 12.39 -8.32 3.02
C PHE A 141 13.80 -8.01 2.50
N THR A 142 14.51 -7.10 3.14
CA THR A 142 15.89 -6.74 2.75
C THR A 142 16.81 -7.94 2.83
N ILE A 143 16.74 -8.71 3.93
CA ILE A 143 17.53 -9.93 4.14
C ILE A 143 17.17 -11.00 3.08
N CYS A 144 15.87 -11.30 2.90
CA CYS A 144 15.42 -12.29 1.92
C CYS A 144 15.80 -11.88 0.49
N SER A 145 15.64 -10.60 0.15
CA SER A 145 16.04 -10.08 -1.18
C SER A 145 17.53 -10.24 -1.42
N TRP A 146 18.35 -10.01 -0.40
CA TRP A 146 19.80 -10.21 -0.50
C TRP A 146 20.18 -11.67 -0.70
N ILE A 147 19.50 -12.61 -0.02
CA ILE A 147 19.76 -14.06 -0.12
C ILE A 147 19.26 -14.62 -1.46
N ILE A 148 17.99 -14.37 -1.81
CA ILE A 148 17.31 -15.00 -2.95
C ILE A 148 17.89 -14.50 -4.29
N PHE A 149 18.19 -13.20 -4.38
CA PHE A 149 18.69 -12.57 -5.62
C PHE A 149 20.19 -12.33 -5.61
N ARG A 150 20.95 -13.16 -4.89
CA ARG A 150 22.40 -13.07 -4.90
C ARG A 150 22.93 -13.37 -6.29
N ASN A 151 23.74 -12.46 -6.84
CA ASN A 151 24.41 -12.58 -8.12
C ASN A 151 25.72 -11.78 -8.14
N GLU A 152 26.56 -12.00 -9.14
CA GLU A 152 27.86 -11.35 -9.29
C GLU A 152 27.83 -10.14 -10.23
N SER A 153 26.67 -9.79 -10.80
CA SER A 153 26.55 -8.66 -11.71
C SER A 153 26.95 -7.35 -11.03
N LYS A 154 27.56 -6.46 -11.80
CA LYS A 154 27.98 -5.11 -11.36
C LYS A 154 27.43 -4.07 -12.33
N PRO A 155 26.09 -3.93 -12.45
CA PRO A 155 25.52 -2.94 -13.35
C PRO A 155 25.96 -1.55 -12.91
N SER A 156 26.33 -0.73 -13.85
CA SER A 156 26.68 0.67 -13.63
C SER A 156 26.03 1.54 -14.69
N ILE A 157 25.32 2.57 -14.26
CA ILE A 157 24.76 3.57 -15.15
C ILE A 157 25.63 4.81 -15.08
N PRO A 158 26.06 5.35 -16.22
CA PRO A 158 26.80 6.61 -16.23
C PRO A 158 25.98 7.73 -15.58
N LYS A 159 26.53 8.42 -14.60
CA LYS A 159 25.86 9.57 -13.94
C LYS A 159 25.49 10.67 -14.94
N SER A 160 26.18 10.73 -16.07
CA SER A 160 25.86 11.62 -17.19
C SER A 160 24.47 11.37 -17.77
N LEU A 161 24.04 10.11 -17.89
CA LEU A 161 22.73 9.73 -18.41
C LEU A 161 21.61 10.19 -17.46
N VAL A 162 21.76 9.92 -16.16
CA VAL A 162 20.80 10.37 -15.14
C VAL A 162 20.73 11.90 -15.10
N SER A 163 21.86 12.57 -15.21
CA SER A 163 21.93 14.03 -15.25
C SER A 163 21.30 14.61 -16.52
N ALA A 164 21.46 13.95 -17.67
CA ALA A 164 20.83 14.36 -18.93
C ALA A 164 19.30 14.25 -18.84
N GLN A 165 18.78 13.14 -18.32
CA GLN A 165 17.33 12.98 -18.09
C GLN A 165 16.78 14.02 -17.12
N ALA A 166 17.50 14.31 -16.03
CA ALA A 166 17.10 15.34 -15.08
C ALA A 166 17.11 16.77 -15.72
N LYS A 167 18.06 17.05 -16.62
CA LYS A 167 18.09 18.31 -17.39
C LYS A 167 16.91 18.42 -18.38
N MET A 168 16.52 17.30 -19.01
CA MET A 168 15.37 17.28 -19.93
C MET A 168 14.03 17.60 -19.23
N LEU A 169 13.90 17.27 -17.94
CA LEU A 169 12.71 17.65 -17.16
C LEU A 169 12.60 19.17 -16.92
N GLY A 170 13.71 19.89 -16.99
CA GLY A 170 13.75 21.33 -16.74
C GLY A 170 13.39 21.72 -15.29
N PRO A 171 13.04 22.99 -15.04
CA PRO A 171 12.61 23.48 -13.73
C PRO A 171 11.27 22.83 -13.32
N MET A 172 10.98 22.88 -12.02
CA MET A 172 9.70 22.38 -11.51
C MET A 172 8.53 23.17 -12.08
N ARG A 173 7.54 22.44 -12.59
CA ARG A 173 6.30 23.01 -13.14
C ARG A 173 5.37 23.45 -12.01
N PRO A 174 4.48 24.45 -12.22
CA PRO A 174 3.51 24.87 -11.21
C PRO A 174 2.66 23.71 -10.64
N ALA A 175 2.29 22.74 -11.48
CA ALA A 175 1.53 21.55 -11.04
C ALA A 175 2.35 20.62 -10.14
N GLU A 176 3.68 20.51 -10.34
CA GLU A 176 4.57 19.74 -9.45
C GLU A 176 4.68 20.43 -8.09
N TRP A 177 4.81 21.77 -8.09
CA TRP A 177 4.79 22.58 -6.87
C TRP A 177 3.46 22.45 -6.12
N ALA A 178 2.33 22.52 -6.83
CA ALA A 178 1.01 22.36 -6.24
C ALA A 178 0.82 20.97 -5.58
N GLY A 179 1.29 19.91 -6.26
CA GLY A 179 1.27 18.55 -5.71
C GLY A 179 2.16 18.42 -4.47
N MET A 180 3.38 18.98 -4.50
CA MET A 180 4.33 18.95 -3.38
C MET A 180 3.82 19.77 -2.18
N LEU A 181 3.30 20.97 -2.41
CA LEU A 181 2.73 21.82 -1.37
C LEU A 181 1.46 21.17 -0.77
N GLY A 182 0.56 20.64 -1.59
CA GLY A 182 -0.63 19.93 -1.12
C GLY A 182 -0.27 18.75 -0.23
N LEU A 183 0.72 17.93 -0.63
CA LEU A 183 1.23 16.83 0.19
C LEU A 183 1.89 17.35 1.48
N GLY A 184 2.71 18.38 1.41
CA GLY A 184 3.36 19.00 2.56
C GLY A 184 2.35 19.54 3.58
N ILE A 185 1.34 20.27 3.13
CA ILE A 185 0.25 20.78 3.98
C ILE A 185 -0.51 19.62 4.63
N LEU A 186 -0.81 18.58 3.88
CA LEU A 186 -1.50 17.39 4.42
C LEU A 186 -0.66 16.71 5.51
N LEU A 187 0.63 16.49 5.27
CA LEU A 187 1.55 15.88 6.25
C LEU A 187 1.71 16.77 7.51
N VAL A 188 1.90 18.06 7.34
CA VAL A 188 1.97 19.01 8.48
C VAL A 188 0.67 18.99 9.26
N SER A 189 -0.49 18.98 8.58
CA SER A 189 -1.79 18.89 9.25
C SER A 189 -1.94 17.62 10.06
N PHE A 190 -1.44 16.48 9.60
CA PHE A 190 -1.41 15.24 10.38
C PHE A 190 -0.57 15.38 11.65
N LEU A 191 0.64 15.92 11.51
CA LEU A 191 1.57 16.05 12.64
C LEU A 191 1.11 17.08 13.68
N THR A 192 0.38 18.10 13.24
CA THR A 192 -0.09 19.20 14.10
C THR A 192 -1.57 19.13 14.45
N ALA A 193 -2.25 18.03 14.13
CA ALA A 193 -3.67 17.86 14.39
C ALA A 193 -4.06 18.09 15.87
N ALA A 194 -3.20 17.65 16.79
CA ALA A 194 -3.37 17.89 18.23
C ALA A 194 -3.32 19.39 18.63
N LEU A 195 -2.60 20.23 17.86
CA LEU A 195 -2.45 21.65 18.14
C LEU A 195 -3.62 22.48 17.62
N HIS A 196 -3.98 22.29 16.35
CA HIS A 196 -5.02 23.10 15.69
C HIS A 196 -6.43 22.54 15.81
N ARG A 197 -6.59 21.28 16.23
CA ARG A 197 -7.89 20.58 16.42
C ARG A 197 -8.79 20.56 15.16
N ILE A 198 -8.25 20.87 13.99
CA ILE A 198 -8.98 20.76 12.72
C ILE A 198 -8.87 19.32 12.25
N GLU A 199 -9.99 18.68 11.97
CA GLU A 199 -9.99 17.35 11.43
C GLU A 199 -9.34 17.32 10.04
N VAL A 200 -8.45 16.37 9.81
CA VAL A 200 -7.68 16.22 8.57
C VAL A 200 -8.57 16.14 7.30
N PRO A 201 -9.79 15.55 7.33
CA PRO A 201 -10.70 15.59 6.20
C PRO A 201 -10.99 17.00 5.68
N TRP A 202 -11.12 18.00 6.53
CA TRP A 202 -11.36 19.39 6.13
C TRP A 202 -10.16 20.00 5.43
N VAL A 203 -8.96 19.75 5.94
CA VAL A 203 -7.72 20.20 5.29
C VAL A 203 -7.56 19.55 3.92
N ALA A 204 -7.80 18.25 3.83
CA ALA A 204 -7.75 17.52 2.56
C ALA A 204 -8.78 18.05 1.55
N MET A 205 -9.99 18.43 2.02
CA MET A 205 -11.02 19.03 1.18
C MET A 205 -10.61 20.43 0.70
N ALA A 206 -10.02 21.25 1.56
CA ALA A 206 -9.50 22.57 1.20
C ALA A 206 -8.39 22.47 0.15
N ILE A 207 -7.48 21.49 0.27
CA ILE A 207 -6.46 21.20 -0.74
C ILE A 207 -7.11 20.83 -2.07
N LEU A 208 -8.05 19.89 -2.07
CA LEU A 208 -8.75 19.49 -3.31
C LEU A 208 -9.45 20.66 -3.97
N PHE A 209 -10.18 21.47 -3.19
CA PHE A 209 -10.86 22.66 -3.69
C PHE A 209 -9.87 23.65 -4.32
N SER A 210 -8.74 23.89 -3.67
CA SER A 210 -7.68 24.76 -4.20
C SER A 210 -7.11 24.21 -5.51
N LEU A 211 -6.85 22.89 -5.59
CA LEU A 211 -6.33 22.27 -6.81
C LEU A 211 -7.30 22.37 -7.98
N LEU A 212 -8.61 22.29 -7.72
CA LEU A 212 -9.65 22.49 -8.73
C LEU A 212 -9.78 23.97 -9.13
N MET A 213 -9.84 24.87 -8.16
CA MET A 213 -10.00 26.31 -8.35
C MET A 213 -8.86 26.92 -9.17
N PHE A 214 -7.62 26.49 -8.91
CA PHE A 214 -6.45 26.96 -9.66
C PHE A 214 -6.19 26.18 -10.95
N GLY A 215 -7.07 25.24 -11.32
CA GLY A 215 -6.98 24.48 -12.59
C GLY A 215 -5.85 23.46 -12.66
N PHE A 216 -5.27 23.06 -11.53
CA PHE A 216 -4.26 21.98 -11.47
C PHE A 216 -4.88 20.60 -11.73
N ILE A 217 -6.19 20.46 -11.50
CA ILE A 217 -7.01 19.33 -11.94
C ILE A 217 -8.02 19.87 -12.93
N ARG A 218 -7.96 19.39 -14.18
CA ARG A 218 -8.95 19.74 -15.21
C ARG A 218 -10.19 18.86 -15.06
N ASP A 219 -11.35 19.36 -15.50
CA ASP A 219 -12.63 18.61 -15.49
C ASP A 219 -12.52 17.20 -16.02
N LYS A 220 -11.84 17.02 -17.15
CA LYS A 220 -11.60 15.71 -17.75
C LYS A 220 -10.83 14.78 -16.80
N GLN A 221 -9.77 15.29 -16.18
CA GLN A 221 -8.95 14.51 -15.24
C GLN A 221 -9.74 14.16 -13.99
N PHE A 222 -10.55 15.10 -13.46
CA PHE A 222 -11.40 14.87 -12.30
C PHE A 222 -12.45 13.78 -12.58
N ARG A 223 -13.06 13.77 -13.76
CA ARG A 223 -14.06 12.76 -14.15
C ARG A 223 -13.45 11.39 -14.45
N GLU A 224 -12.31 11.34 -15.15
CA GLU A 224 -11.74 10.08 -15.67
C GLU A 224 -10.69 9.44 -14.73
N LYS A 225 -9.99 10.23 -13.94
CA LYS A 225 -8.88 9.74 -13.11
C LYS A 225 -9.26 9.46 -11.66
N ILE A 226 -10.37 10.01 -11.18
CA ILE A 226 -10.93 9.66 -9.88
C ILE A 226 -11.73 8.36 -10.02
N ASP A 227 -11.51 7.44 -9.10
CA ASP A 227 -12.26 6.18 -9.04
C ASP A 227 -13.65 6.43 -8.39
N TRP A 228 -14.59 6.89 -9.21
CA TRP A 228 -15.97 7.16 -8.80
C TRP A 228 -16.69 5.87 -8.38
N ASN A 229 -16.42 4.76 -9.07
CA ASN A 229 -17.02 3.48 -8.73
C ASN A 229 -16.67 3.08 -7.30
N PHE A 230 -15.40 3.29 -6.92
CA PHE A 230 -14.97 3.06 -5.54
C PHE A 230 -15.69 3.98 -4.55
N LEU A 231 -15.84 5.27 -4.83
CA LEU A 231 -16.51 6.21 -3.91
C LEU A 231 -17.97 5.85 -3.70
N ILE A 232 -18.69 5.46 -4.78
CA ILE A 232 -20.06 4.98 -4.71
C ILE A 232 -20.14 3.68 -3.93
N PHE A 233 -19.23 2.75 -4.20
CA PHE A 233 -19.14 1.48 -3.48
C PHE A 233 -18.88 1.69 -1.97
N LEU A 234 -17.97 2.60 -1.62
CA LEU A 234 -17.69 2.94 -0.21
C LEU A 234 -18.95 3.49 0.50
N GLY A 235 -19.68 4.38 -0.16
CA GLY A 235 -20.96 4.90 0.37
C GLY A 235 -22.01 3.81 0.55
N ALA A 236 -22.19 2.95 -0.45
CA ALA A 236 -23.11 1.82 -0.38
C ALA A 236 -22.74 0.83 0.74
N LEU A 237 -21.45 0.57 0.92
CA LEU A 237 -20.96 -0.33 1.96
C LEU A 237 -21.29 0.17 3.37
N ILE A 238 -21.13 1.46 3.64
CA ILE A 238 -21.52 2.07 4.93
C ILE A 238 -23.02 1.83 5.19
N GLY A 239 -23.85 1.99 4.17
CA GLY A 239 -25.29 1.69 4.25
C GLY A 239 -25.56 0.20 4.55
N ILE A 240 -24.86 -0.72 3.89
CA ILE A 240 -24.99 -2.17 4.11
C ILE A 240 -24.61 -2.52 5.55
N VAL A 241 -23.46 -2.05 6.06
CA VAL A 241 -23.02 -2.31 7.44
C VAL A 241 -24.03 -1.77 8.46
N SER A 242 -24.59 -0.59 8.21
CA SER A 242 -25.67 -0.03 9.06
C SER A 242 -26.93 -0.91 9.02
N SER A 243 -27.32 -1.39 7.84
CA SER A 243 -28.45 -2.29 7.67
C SER A 243 -28.25 -3.65 8.37
N MET A 244 -27.03 -4.21 8.30
CA MET A 244 -26.69 -5.46 9.01
C MET A 244 -26.88 -5.32 10.52
N LYS A 245 -26.44 -4.20 11.11
CA LYS A 245 -26.66 -3.92 12.53
C LYS A 245 -28.15 -3.78 12.86
N HIS A 246 -28.90 -3.09 12.01
CA HIS A 246 -30.34 -2.89 12.24
C HIS A 246 -31.15 -4.19 12.14
N THR A 247 -30.75 -5.11 11.27
CA THR A 247 -31.42 -6.40 11.08
C THR A 247 -30.95 -7.49 12.04
N GLY A 248 -29.93 -7.23 12.88
CA GLY A 248 -29.33 -8.23 13.75
C GLY A 248 -28.50 -9.30 13.01
N LEU A 249 -28.19 -9.08 11.74
CA LEU A 249 -27.40 -10.02 10.94
C LEU A 249 -25.98 -10.15 11.48
N ASP A 250 -25.41 -9.08 12.04
CA ASP A 250 -24.11 -9.07 12.71
C ASP A 250 -24.12 -10.01 13.93
N ALA A 251 -25.17 -9.98 14.78
CA ALA A 251 -25.31 -10.87 15.92
C ALA A 251 -25.50 -12.34 15.50
N TRP A 252 -26.25 -12.58 14.42
CA TRP A 252 -26.40 -13.93 13.87
C TRP A 252 -25.08 -14.47 13.32
N LEU A 253 -24.33 -13.67 12.55
CA LEU A 253 -23.02 -14.06 12.05
C LEU A 253 -22.03 -14.34 13.19
N ALA A 254 -22.02 -13.51 14.24
CA ALA A 254 -21.21 -13.73 15.42
C ALA A 254 -21.53 -15.08 16.09
N SER A 255 -22.81 -15.47 16.13
CA SER A 255 -23.22 -16.80 16.67
C SER A 255 -22.73 -17.97 15.83
N GLN A 256 -22.73 -17.84 14.50
CA GLN A 256 -22.19 -18.88 13.59
C GLN A 256 -20.67 -19.04 13.68
N LEU A 257 -19.98 -17.96 14.06
CA LEU A 257 -18.53 -17.91 14.20
C LEU A 257 -18.06 -18.10 15.65
N ALA A 258 -18.96 -18.56 16.53
CA ALA A 258 -18.68 -18.73 17.97
C ALA A 258 -17.43 -19.61 18.24
N PHE A 259 -17.14 -20.58 17.37
CA PHE A 259 -15.93 -21.40 17.48
C PHE A 259 -14.62 -20.61 17.30
N LEU A 260 -14.66 -19.46 16.62
CA LEU A 260 -13.49 -18.57 16.45
C LEU A 260 -13.31 -17.64 17.65
N ASN A 261 -14.36 -17.42 18.46
CA ASN A 261 -14.34 -16.46 19.55
C ASN A 261 -13.27 -16.81 20.59
N ASP A 262 -13.19 -18.08 20.96
CA ASP A 262 -12.23 -18.54 21.96
C ASP A 262 -10.80 -18.35 21.47
N TYR A 263 -10.53 -18.67 20.21
CA TYR A 263 -9.20 -18.44 19.62
C TYR A 263 -8.88 -16.96 19.48
N MET A 264 -9.85 -16.14 19.07
CA MET A 264 -9.62 -14.70 18.91
C MET A 264 -9.38 -14.01 20.26
N ALA A 265 -10.06 -14.43 21.33
CA ALA A 265 -9.97 -13.84 22.66
C ALA A 265 -8.78 -14.37 23.47
N ASN A 266 -8.53 -15.70 23.44
CA ASN A 266 -7.62 -16.37 24.36
C ASN A 266 -6.35 -16.90 23.69
N GLU A 267 -6.40 -17.20 22.39
CA GLU A 267 -5.29 -17.80 21.62
C GLU A 267 -5.07 -17.04 20.30
N PHE A 268 -4.79 -15.73 20.43
CA PHE A 268 -4.73 -14.81 19.28
C PHE A 268 -3.71 -15.25 18.21
N GLU A 269 -2.61 -15.89 18.59
CA GLU A 269 -1.59 -16.42 17.68
C GLU A 269 -2.18 -17.51 16.77
N TRP A 270 -2.99 -18.43 17.31
CA TRP A 270 -3.67 -19.46 16.53
C TRP A 270 -4.75 -18.87 15.65
N PHE A 271 -5.50 -17.88 16.16
CA PHE A 271 -6.48 -17.14 15.33
C PHE A 271 -5.81 -16.50 14.11
N VAL A 272 -4.68 -15.82 14.28
CA VAL A 272 -3.93 -15.20 13.18
C VAL A 272 -3.50 -16.23 12.14
N LEU A 273 -3.03 -17.40 12.57
CA LEU A 273 -2.63 -18.48 11.65
C LEU A 273 -3.83 -19.01 10.86
N MET A 274 -4.93 -19.34 11.54
CA MET A 274 -6.14 -19.83 10.89
C MET A 274 -6.71 -18.81 9.91
N LEU A 275 -6.76 -17.54 10.31
CA LEU A 275 -7.20 -16.45 9.45
C LEU A 275 -6.30 -16.30 8.22
N THR A 276 -4.98 -16.41 8.39
CA THR A 276 -4.02 -16.38 7.28
C THR A 276 -4.27 -17.48 6.27
N VAL A 277 -4.47 -18.72 6.75
CA VAL A 277 -4.74 -19.88 5.90
C VAL A 277 -6.08 -19.71 5.19
N ALA A 278 -7.13 -19.30 5.90
CA ALA A 278 -8.46 -19.07 5.32
C ALA A 278 -8.43 -17.98 4.24
N ILE A 279 -7.79 -16.84 4.52
CA ILE A 279 -7.59 -15.77 3.54
C ILE A 279 -6.85 -16.32 2.31
N PHE A 280 -5.77 -17.06 2.52
CA PHE A 280 -4.98 -17.60 1.42
C PHE A 280 -5.80 -18.53 0.53
N ILE A 281 -6.58 -19.45 1.10
CA ILE A 281 -7.46 -20.37 0.34
C ILE A 281 -8.48 -19.56 -0.49
N VAL A 282 -9.15 -18.60 0.11
CA VAL A 282 -10.14 -17.77 -0.59
C VAL A 282 -9.49 -16.90 -1.67
N ARG A 283 -8.25 -16.44 -1.45
CA ARG A 283 -7.45 -15.69 -2.42
C ARG A 283 -7.06 -16.50 -3.67
N LEU A 284 -7.16 -17.81 -3.65
CA LEU A 284 -6.96 -18.62 -4.86
C LEU A 284 -8.06 -18.36 -5.90
N ALA A 285 -9.27 -17.99 -5.46
CA ALA A 285 -10.43 -17.79 -6.32
C ALA A 285 -10.88 -16.33 -6.42
N LEU A 286 -10.72 -15.53 -5.36
CA LEU A 286 -11.27 -14.19 -5.27
C LEU A 286 -10.19 -13.09 -5.31
N PRO A 287 -10.52 -11.91 -5.88
CA PRO A 287 -9.64 -10.74 -5.86
C PRO A 287 -9.53 -10.14 -4.45
N ILE A 288 -8.46 -9.38 -4.20
CA ILE A 288 -8.12 -8.77 -2.88
C ILE A 288 -9.32 -8.06 -2.25
N ASN A 289 -9.97 -7.18 -3.00
CA ASN A 289 -11.06 -6.34 -2.47
C ASN A 289 -12.24 -7.18 -1.97
N ALA A 290 -12.63 -8.23 -2.70
CA ALA A 290 -13.72 -9.11 -2.30
C ALA A 290 -13.37 -9.88 -1.02
N VAL A 291 -12.15 -10.41 -0.93
CA VAL A 291 -11.67 -11.13 0.26
C VAL A 291 -11.67 -10.24 1.49
N VAL A 292 -11.13 -9.02 1.38
CA VAL A 292 -11.13 -8.08 2.51
C VAL A 292 -12.54 -7.75 2.95
N VAL A 293 -13.46 -7.47 2.01
CA VAL A 293 -14.86 -7.15 2.36
C VAL A 293 -15.53 -8.32 3.08
N ILE A 294 -15.38 -9.54 2.58
CA ILE A 294 -15.98 -10.74 3.18
C ILE A 294 -15.47 -10.94 4.61
N PHE A 295 -14.15 -11.02 4.78
CA PHE A 295 -13.58 -11.27 6.11
C PHE A 295 -13.79 -10.11 7.08
N ALA A 296 -13.72 -8.85 6.62
CA ALA A 296 -13.96 -7.70 7.48
C ALA A 296 -15.43 -7.62 7.92
N ALA A 297 -16.38 -7.87 7.01
CA ALA A 297 -17.80 -7.88 7.35
C ALA A 297 -18.18 -8.97 8.37
N LEU A 298 -17.48 -10.12 8.34
CA LEU A 298 -17.69 -11.21 9.26
C LEU A 298 -16.99 -10.98 10.61
N LEU A 299 -15.71 -10.62 10.59
CA LEU A 299 -14.85 -10.69 11.78
C LEU A 299 -14.77 -9.38 12.56
N ILE A 300 -14.98 -8.21 11.94
CA ILE A 300 -14.97 -6.93 12.67
C ILE A 300 -16.13 -6.84 13.70
N PRO A 301 -17.39 -7.12 13.32
CA PRO A 301 -18.48 -7.17 14.31
C PRO A 301 -18.25 -8.21 15.40
N THR A 302 -17.72 -9.38 15.03
CA THR A 302 -17.38 -10.45 15.99
C THR A 302 -16.34 -9.99 16.99
N ALA A 303 -15.24 -9.35 16.54
CA ALA A 303 -14.20 -8.81 17.40
C ALA A 303 -14.78 -7.79 18.42
N VAL A 304 -15.67 -6.90 17.96
CA VAL A 304 -16.36 -5.94 18.83
C VAL A 304 -17.19 -6.66 19.89
N SER A 305 -17.93 -7.73 19.54
CA SER A 305 -18.81 -8.44 20.47
C SER A 305 -18.06 -9.17 21.59
N ILE A 306 -16.81 -9.59 21.35
CA ILE A 306 -15.98 -10.32 22.34
C ILE A 306 -14.92 -9.41 23.01
N GLY A 307 -14.92 -8.10 22.70
CA GLY A 307 -13.99 -7.14 23.32
C GLY A 307 -12.57 -7.13 22.76
N VAL A 308 -12.33 -7.79 21.61
CA VAL A 308 -11.04 -7.72 20.90
C VAL A 308 -11.02 -6.47 20.04
N ASN A 309 -9.88 -5.77 19.98
CA ASN A 309 -9.78 -4.54 19.21
C ASN A 309 -10.04 -4.79 17.72
N PRO A 310 -11.11 -4.23 17.13
CA PRO A 310 -11.52 -4.50 15.75
C PRO A 310 -10.53 -3.96 14.72
N TRP A 311 -9.70 -2.94 15.08
CA TRP A 311 -8.64 -2.46 14.21
C TRP A 311 -7.59 -3.54 13.96
N LEU A 312 -7.17 -4.29 14.98
CA LEU A 312 -6.20 -5.38 14.82
C LEU A 312 -6.67 -6.42 13.83
N VAL A 313 -7.91 -6.87 13.98
CA VAL A 313 -8.51 -7.87 13.08
C VAL A 313 -8.59 -7.32 11.65
N GLY A 314 -9.07 -6.09 11.48
CA GLY A 314 -9.13 -5.42 10.19
C GLY A 314 -7.76 -5.22 9.55
N PHE A 315 -6.75 -4.84 10.33
CA PHE A 315 -5.38 -4.67 9.87
C PHE A 315 -4.75 -5.99 9.39
N ILE A 316 -4.94 -7.08 10.14
CA ILE A 316 -4.44 -8.41 9.76
C ILE A 316 -5.12 -8.89 8.46
N ILE A 317 -6.45 -8.70 8.33
CA ILE A 317 -7.17 -9.00 7.09
C ILE A 317 -6.57 -8.24 5.91
N LEU A 318 -6.35 -6.93 6.05
CA LEU A 318 -5.73 -6.12 4.99
C LEU A 318 -4.34 -6.61 4.64
N LEU A 319 -3.50 -6.87 5.63
CA LEU A 319 -2.11 -7.26 5.45
C LEU A 319 -1.99 -8.61 4.76
N MET A 320 -2.77 -9.60 5.20
CA MET A 320 -2.70 -10.96 4.68
C MET A 320 -3.41 -11.11 3.33
N SER A 321 -4.51 -10.37 3.10
CA SER A 321 -5.20 -10.36 1.80
C SER A 321 -4.36 -9.79 0.67
N GLU A 322 -3.36 -8.96 0.97
CA GLU A 322 -2.39 -8.43 0.00
C GLU A 322 -1.35 -9.47 -0.45
N SER A 323 -1.36 -10.67 0.15
CA SER A 323 -0.42 -11.72 -0.20
C SER A 323 -0.86 -12.44 -1.47
N PHE A 324 0.11 -12.81 -2.30
CA PHE A 324 -0.10 -13.59 -3.52
C PHE A 324 1.12 -14.46 -3.81
N ILE A 325 0.93 -15.54 -4.54
CA ILE A 325 2.00 -16.40 -5.03
C ILE A 325 2.13 -16.24 -6.54
N TRP A 326 1.01 -16.32 -7.25
CA TRP A 326 0.97 -16.25 -8.69
C TRP A 326 0.54 -14.86 -9.18
N PRO A 327 1.05 -14.40 -10.33
CA PRO A 327 0.76 -13.07 -10.88
C PRO A 327 -0.74 -12.76 -11.03
N TYR A 328 -1.57 -13.74 -11.41
CA TYR A 328 -3.00 -13.53 -11.64
C TYR A 328 -3.77 -13.10 -10.39
N GLN A 329 -3.27 -13.43 -9.21
CA GLN A 329 -3.90 -13.07 -7.94
C GLN A 329 -3.79 -11.57 -7.62
N ALA A 330 -2.89 -10.83 -8.29
CA ALA A 330 -2.63 -9.42 -8.04
C ALA A 330 -2.74 -8.62 -9.35
N SER A 331 -3.81 -7.85 -9.52
CA SER A 331 -4.07 -7.06 -10.73
C SER A 331 -2.91 -6.11 -11.07
N TYR A 332 -2.26 -5.55 -10.06
CA TYR A 332 -1.10 -4.68 -10.26
C TYR A 332 0.14 -5.46 -10.76
N TYR A 333 0.27 -6.76 -10.43
CA TYR A 333 1.33 -7.58 -11.01
C TYR A 333 1.08 -7.85 -12.49
N VAL A 334 -0.17 -8.11 -12.87
CA VAL A 334 -0.57 -8.23 -14.29
C VAL A 334 -0.31 -6.90 -15.03
N GLY A 335 -0.68 -5.78 -14.41
CA GLY A 335 -0.36 -4.44 -14.94
C GLY A 335 1.13 -4.20 -15.09
N PHE A 336 1.94 -4.64 -14.12
CA PHE A 336 3.40 -4.60 -14.20
C PHE A 336 3.91 -5.38 -15.41
N MET A 337 3.49 -6.63 -15.58
CA MET A 337 3.92 -7.46 -16.72
C MET A 337 3.57 -6.84 -18.08
N SER A 338 2.39 -6.23 -18.17
CA SER A 338 1.93 -5.53 -19.37
C SER A 338 2.83 -4.35 -19.75
N ILE A 339 3.33 -3.59 -18.77
CA ILE A 339 4.20 -2.42 -19.00
C ILE A 339 5.65 -2.83 -19.22
N ALA A 340 6.16 -3.72 -18.38
CA ALA A 340 7.57 -4.12 -18.37
C ALA A 340 7.92 -5.11 -19.50
N GLY A 341 6.94 -5.89 -19.94
CA GLY A 341 7.12 -6.90 -20.98
C GLY A 341 8.17 -7.96 -20.62
N PRO A 342 8.79 -8.62 -21.62
CA PRO A 342 9.74 -9.71 -21.39
C PRO A 342 11.02 -9.29 -20.65
N LYS A 343 11.35 -7.99 -20.65
CA LYS A 343 12.53 -7.45 -19.97
C LYS A 343 12.50 -7.66 -18.46
N ALA A 344 11.32 -7.71 -17.86
CA ALA A 344 11.16 -7.89 -16.43
C ALA A 344 11.48 -9.30 -15.92
N ARG A 345 11.54 -10.31 -16.81
CA ARG A 345 11.68 -11.72 -16.44
C ARG A 345 10.76 -12.14 -15.30
N SER A 346 9.51 -11.79 -15.43
CA SER A 346 8.47 -12.10 -14.44
C SER A 346 8.16 -13.61 -14.29
N ASP A 347 8.73 -14.42 -15.16
CA ASP A 347 8.74 -15.90 -15.16
C ASP A 347 9.87 -16.52 -14.32
N ASP A 348 10.76 -15.71 -13.76
CA ASP A 348 11.89 -16.21 -12.97
C ASP A 348 11.39 -16.87 -11.68
N PRO A 349 11.76 -18.16 -11.40
CA PRO A 349 11.26 -18.88 -10.24
C PRO A 349 11.64 -18.26 -8.90
N ARG A 350 12.71 -17.45 -8.83
CA ARG A 350 13.09 -16.71 -7.62
C ARG A 350 12.03 -15.71 -7.19
N LEU A 351 11.23 -15.18 -8.12
CA LEU A 351 10.08 -14.32 -7.80
C LEU A 351 8.98 -15.09 -7.05
N THR A 352 8.70 -16.32 -7.46
CA THR A 352 7.75 -17.18 -6.75
C THR A 352 8.24 -17.49 -5.34
N VAL A 353 9.54 -17.84 -5.19
CA VAL A 353 10.15 -18.05 -3.87
C VAL A 353 10.04 -16.79 -3.00
N MET A 354 10.27 -15.62 -3.59
CA MET A 354 10.12 -14.34 -2.87
C MET A 354 8.68 -14.07 -2.45
N ASN A 355 7.69 -14.39 -3.28
CA ASN A 355 6.28 -14.23 -2.94
C ASN A 355 5.89 -15.13 -1.75
N PHE A 356 6.37 -16.38 -1.71
CA PHE A 356 6.21 -17.24 -0.53
C PHE A 356 6.91 -16.67 0.70
N ALA A 357 8.15 -16.18 0.55
CA ALA A 357 8.87 -15.56 1.65
C ALA A 357 8.12 -14.34 2.21
N ILE A 358 7.49 -13.52 1.36
CA ILE A 358 6.69 -12.35 1.79
C ILE A 358 5.50 -12.77 2.67
N ILE A 359 4.85 -13.90 2.39
CA ILE A 359 3.76 -14.41 3.25
C ILE A 359 4.30 -14.75 4.63
N GLY A 360 5.42 -15.48 4.69
CA GLY A 360 6.10 -15.79 5.95
C GLY A 360 6.58 -14.54 6.70
N ILE A 361 7.15 -13.58 5.98
CA ILE A 361 7.59 -12.29 6.54
C ILE A 361 6.43 -11.55 7.20
N LYS A 362 5.27 -11.46 6.55
CA LYS A 362 4.08 -10.81 7.09
C LYS A 362 3.59 -11.51 8.36
N LEU A 363 3.51 -12.84 8.33
CA LEU A 363 3.09 -13.64 9.49
C LEU A 363 4.05 -13.46 10.67
N LEU A 364 5.36 -13.54 10.43
CA LEU A 364 6.37 -13.31 11.45
C LEU A 364 6.31 -11.87 12.00
N ALA A 365 6.06 -10.88 11.13
CA ALA A 365 5.94 -9.50 11.54
C ALA A 365 4.70 -9.27 12.43
N ILE A 366 3.57 -9.93 12.15
CA ILE A 366 2.39 -9.92 13.02
C ILE A 366 2.74 -10.48 14.39
N TYR A 367 3.32 -11.69 14.46
CA TYR A 367 3.65 -12.34 15.72
C TYR A 367 4.65 -11.53 16.55
N ALA A 368 5.69 -11.02 15.93
CA ALA A 368 6.68 -10.18 16.60
C ALA A 368 6.10 -8.82 17.05
N SER A 369 4.95 -8.40 16.53
CA SER A 369 4.28 -7.17 16.94
C SER A 369 3.27 -7.36 18.07
N ILE A 370 2.94 -8.59 18.47
CA ILE A 370 2.01 -8.89 19.58
C ILE A 370 2.42 -8.20 20.89
N PRO A 371 3.70 -8.26 21.33
CA PRO A 371 4.11 -7.55 22.54
C PRO A 371 3.92 -6.03 22.46
N TYR A 372 4.16 -5.46 21.29
CA TYR A 372 3.95 -4.04 21.06
C TYR A 372 2.46 -3.67 21.14
N TRP A 373 1.57 -4.46 20.54
CA TRP A 373 0.13 -4.23 20.60
C TRP A 373 -0.42 -4.40 22.01
N LYS A 374 0.11 -5.36 22.80
CA LYS A 374 -0.19 -5.47 24.24
C LYS A 374 0.25 -4.22 25.00
N ALA A 375 1.42 -3.67 24.70
CA ALA A 375 1.89 -2.43 25.33
C ALA A 375 1.05 -1.20 24.96
N LEU A 376 0.41 -1.20 23.79
CA LEU A 376 -0.54 -0.18 23.35
C LEU A 376 -1.97 -0.38 23.90
N GLY A 377 -2.23 -1.48 24.62
CA GLY A 377 -3.57 -1.83 25.10
C GLY A 377 -4.55 -2.23 24.00
N LEU A 378 -4.06 -2.79 22.89
CA LEU A 378 -4.88 -3.26 21.77
C LEU A 378 -5.18 -4.77 21.83
N LEU A 379 -4.48 -5.50 22.71
CA LEU A 379 -4.65 -6.93 23.01
C LEU A 379 -4.65 -7.13 24.52
#